data_54e3d0dbf67f5568766fa849cd964eb8
#
_entry.id   54e3d0dbf67f5568766fa849cd964eb8
#
_cell.length_a   1.000
_cell.length_b   1.000
_cell.length_c   1.000
_cell.angle_alpha   90.00
_cell.angle_beta   90.00
_cell.angle_gamma   90.00
#
_symmetry.space_group_name_H-M   'P 1'
#
loop_
_entity.id
_entity.type
_entity.pdbx_description
1 polymer ?
#
loop_
_entity_poly.entity_id
_entity_poly.type
_entity_poly.pdbx_seq_one_letter_code
_entity_poly.pdbx_strand_id
1 'polypeptide(L)'
;CVKLGAAALGADDTNAQVMLLNAVKDVASSLYNLLDSAKNSSGRHGDGAGEDLKHSAKDMISKVSSLLMTVKSVEDKTSRGARALDSSMDAIKQAVAVLNSPTLPVKEATPEDLIRSTKPVTLATAKVVAAGNSGNQEDIAAAANMGRNAVTELLTTCKAAAAKAETEDVRNAVVVAGRESGTAFNSMLAQVHIVLQKPTPDKKQGLVAASRKVADCVGALVKSAEALKGSDWVNPEDPNVIAENEL
;
A
#
# COMPACT_ATOMS: atom_id res chain seq x y z
N CYS A 1 -4.07 22.16 -20.49
CA CYS A 1 -5.13 21.82 -19.51
C CYS A 1 -5.97 20.61 -19.96
N VAL A 2 -6.51 20.59 -21.20
CA VAL A 2 -7.39 19.51 -21.69
C VAL A 2 -6.67 18.15 -21.76
N LYS A 3 -5.41 18.08 -22.18
CA LYS A 3 -4.62 16.84 -22.23
C LYS A 3 -4.25 16.30 -20.84
N LEU A 4 -4.00 17.17 -19.86
CA LEU A 4 -3.76 16.77 -18.46
C LEU A 4 -5.05 16.25 -17.81
N GLY A 5 -6.21 16.89 -18.08
CA GLY A 5 -7.51 16.40 -17.62
C GLY A 5 -7.87 15.02 -18.19
N ALA A 6 -7.57 14.77 -19.47
CA ALA A 6 -7.85 13.47 -20.10
C ALA A 6 -6.99 12.32 -19.55
N ALA A 7 -5.74 12.58 -19.13
CA ALA A 7 -4.88 11.58 -18.52
C ALA A 7 -5.32 11.23 -17.08
N ALA A 8 -5.86 12.21 -16.33
CA ALA A 8 -6.44 12.00 -15.00
C ALA A 8 -7.83 11.31 -15.06
N LEU A 9 -8.51 11.35 -16.22
CA LEU A 9 -9.84 10.77 -16.44
C LEU A 9 -9.81 9.24 -16.73
N GLY A 10 -8.64 8.61 -16.72
CA GLY A 10 -8.51 7.16 -16.86
C GLY A 10 -8.89 6.35 -15.62
N ALA A 11 -9.36 6.99 -14.55
CA ALA A 11 -9.80 6.33 -13.34
C ALA A 11 -11.33 6.29 -13.27
N ASP A 12 -11.88 5.19 -12.84
CA ASP A 12 -13.31 4.93 -12.60
C ASP A 12 -13.97 5.84 -11.51
N ASP A 13 -13.32 6.93 -11.09
CA ASP A 13 -13.84 7.87 -10.11
C ASP A 13 -14.66 8.98 -10.79
N THR A 14 -15.95 8.72 -10.93
CA THR A 14 -16.93 9.67 -11.48
C THR A 14 -16.94 11.00 -10.70
N ASN A 15 -16.69 10.99 -9.38
CA ASN A 15 -16.61 12.20 -8.57
C ASN A 15 -15.40 13.06 -8.94
N ALA A 16 -14.24 12.47 -9.13
CA ALA A 16 -13.05 13.16 -9.56
C ALA A 16 -13.23 13.80 -10.95
N GLN A 17 -13.89 13.08 -11.87
CA GLN A 17 -14.23 13.60 -13.19
C GLN A 17 -15.15 14.82 -13.11
N VAL A 18 -16.21 14.76 -12.30
CA VAL A 18 -17.15 15.87 -12.10
C VAL A 18 -16.44 17.07 -11.47
N MET A 19 -15.59 16.87 -10.48
CA MET A 19 -14.83 17.96 -9.84
C MET A 19 -13.91 18.66 -10.83
N LEU A 20 -13.17 17.90 -11.65
CA LEU A 20 -12.30 18.46 -12.69
C LEU A 20 -13.07 19.22 -13.76
N LEU A 21 -14.20 18.66 -14.25
CA LEU A 21 -15.04 19.30 -15.24
C LEU A 21 -15.60 20.63 -14.71
N ASN A 22 -16.07 20.66 -13.48
CA ASN A 22 -16.57 21.89 -12.84
C ASN A 22 -15.46 22.94 -12.70
N ALA A 23 -14.29 22.56 -12.23
CA ALA A 23 -13.15 23.45 -12.10
C ALA A 23 -12.69 24.03 -13.47
N VAL A 24 -12.69 23.22 -14.53
CA VAL A 24 -12.40 23.69 -15.91
C VAL A 24 -13.47 24.64 -16.42
N LYS A 25 -14.76 24.36 -16.14
CA LYS A 25 -15.88 25.22 -16.51
C LYS A 25 -15.78 26.59 -15.80
N ASP A 26 -15.42 26.60 -14.53
CA ASP A 26 -15.24 27.83 -13.75
C ASP A 26 -14.11 28.69 -14.33
N VAL A 27 -12.97 28.08 -14.72
CA VAL A 27 -11.89 28.80 -15.40
C VAL A 27 -12.32 29.34 -16.75
N ALA A 28 -13.07 28.59 -17.54
CA ALA A 28 -13.58 29.04 -18.83
C ALA A 28 -14.53 30.22 -18.68
N SER A 29 -15.42 30.19 -17.68
CA SER A 29 -16.34 31.28 -17.38
C SER A 29 -15.61 32.54 -16.92
N SER A 30 -14.61 32.41 -16.05
CA SER A 30 -13.80 33.56 -15.57
C SER A 30 -12.95 34.16 -16.70
N LEU A 31 -12.45 33.33 -17.63
CA LEU A 31 -11.76 33.81 -18.84
C LEU A 31 -12.68 34.62 -19.75
N TYR A 32 -13.92 34.18 -19.95
CA TYR A 32 -14.93 34.90 -20.73
C TYR A 32 -15.19 36.27 -20.09
N ASN A 33 -15.42 36.31 -18.79
CA ASN A 33 -15.66 37.57 -18.04
C ASN A 33 -14.46 38.53 -18.14
N LEU A 34 -13.23 37.99 -18.08
CA LEU A 34 -12.03 38.81 -18.23
C LEU A 34 -11.92 39.43 -19.64
N LEU A 35 -12.22 38.63 -20.67
CA LEU A 35 -12.21 39.09 -22.07
C LEU A 35 -13.31 40.17 -22.31
N ASP A 36 -14.51 39.98 -21.73
CA ASP A 36 -15.58 40.92 -21.81
C ASP A 36 -15.25 42.25 -21.09
N SER A 37 -14.69 42.18 -19.87
CA SER A 37 -14.20 43.34 -19.13
C SER A 37 -13.07 44.05 -19.92
N ALA A 38 -12.15 43.33 -20.54
CA ALA A 38 -11.08 43.92 -21.36
C ALA A 38 -11.66 44.66 -22.60
N LYS A 39 -12.65 44.05 -23.29
CA LYS A 39 -13.33 44.64 -24.42
C LYS A 39 -14.07 45.95 -24.01
N ASN A 40 -14.76 45.91 -22.86
CA ASN A 40 -15.52 47.06 -22.37
C ASN A 40 -14.60 48.19 -21.88
N SER A 41 -13.42 47.89 -21.34
CA SER A 41 -12.44 48.88 -20.91
C SER A 41 -11.67 49.54 -22.06
N SER A 42 -11.49 48.84 -23.18
CA SER A 42 -10.78 49.39 -24.33
C SER A 42 -11.55 50.50 -25.10
N GLY A 43 -12.82 50.71 -24.79
CA GLY A 43 -13.66 51.74 -25.42
C GLY A 43 -14.11 52.89 -24.47
N ARG A 44 -13.76 52.85 -23.18
CA ARG A 44 -14.18 53.82 -22.15
C ARG A 44 -13.02 54.35 -21.35
N HIS A 45 -12.80 55.67 -21.40
CA HIS A 45 -11.86 56.39 -20.51
C HIS A 45 -12.59 56.80 -19.22
N GLY A 46 -12.69 55.85 -18.26
CA GLY A 46 -13.29 56.14 -16.95
C GLY A 46 -12.71 55.21 -15.88
N ASP A 47 -12.58 55.71 -14.63
CA ASP A 47 -11.93 55.01 -13.51
C ASP A 47 -12.59 53.65 -13.15
N GLY A 48 -13.88 53.44 -13.46
CA GLY A 48 -14.59 52.18 -13.18
C GLY A 48 -14.18 51.01 -14.06
N ALA A 49 -13.86 51.24 -15.35
CA ALA A 49 -13.52 50.16 -16.28
C ALA A 49 -12.20 49.45 -15.94
N GLY A 50 -11.25 50.16 -15.33
CA GLY A 50 -9.99 49.60 -14.85
C GLY A 50 -10.16 48.71 -13.61
N GLU A 51 -11.06 49.05 -12.71
CA GLU A 51 -11.35 48.24 -11.52
C GLU A 51 -12.11 46.99 -11.89
N ASP A 52 -13.04 47.01 -12.83
CA ASP A 52 -13.76 45.84 -13.33
C ASP A 52 -12.78 44.81 -14.01
N LEU A 53 -11.85 45.31 -14.81
CA LEU A 53 -10.80 44.46 -15.44
C LEU A 53 -9.90 43.84 -14.36
N LYS A 54 -9.48 44.61 -13.40
CA LYS A 54 -8.66 44.15 -12.27
C LYS A 54 -9.39 43.12 -11.42
N HIS A 55 -10.69 43.31 -11.17
CA HIS A 55 -11.51 42.32 -10.46
C HIS A 55 -11.64 41.02 -11.24
N SER A 56 -11.95 41.07 -12.52
CA SER A 56 -12.05 39.90 -13.41
C SER A 56 -10.71 39.17 -13.53
N ALA A 57 -9.57 39.88 -13.56
CA ALA A 57 -8.25 39.27 -13.56
C ALA A 57 -7.95 38.55 -12.23
N LYS A 58 -8.32 39.12 -11.09
CA LYS A 58 -8.16 38.43 -9.80
C LYS A 58 -9.04 37.21 -9.69
N ASP A 59 -10.30 37.28 -10.16
CA ASP A 59 -11.18 36.11 -10.20
C ASP A 59 -10.60 35.00 -11.05
N MET A 60 -10.09 35.33 -12.24
CA MET A 60 -9.41 34.34 -13.12
C MET A 60 -8.23 33.68 -12.41
N ILE A 61 -7.37 34.43 -11.75
CA ILE A 61 -6.23 33.86 -10.98
C ILE A 61 -6.72 32.93 -9.89
N SER A 62 -7.79 33.30 -9.18
CA SER A 62 -8.39 32.45 -8.14
C SER A 62 -8.94 31.16 -8.71
N LYS A 63 -9.66 31.19 -9.84
CA LYS A 63 -10.21 29.99 -10.49
C LYS A 63 -9.12 29.06 -11.03
N VAL A 64 -8.05 29.62 -11.62
CA VAL A 64 -6.88 28.83 -12.06
C VAL A 64 -6.19 28.15 -10.87
N SER A 65 -6.02 28.88 -9.77
CA SER A 65 -5.44 28.33 -8.54
C SER A 65 -6.29 27.18 -7.97
N SER A 66 -7.62 27.36 -7.96
CA SER A 66 -8.57 26.32 -7.55
C SER A 66 -8.50 25.09 -8.46
N LEU A 67 -8.42 25.27 -9.78
CA LEU A 67 -8.23 24.16 -10.72
C LEU A 67 -6.93 23.39 -10.43
N LEU A 68 -5.82 24.08 -10.21
CA LEU A 68 -4.54 23.44 -9.89
C LEU A 68 -4.61 22.65 -8.59
N MET A 69 -5.28 23.17 -7.55
CA MET A 69 -5.51 22.43 -6.30
C MET A 69 -6.38 21.19 -6.52
N THR A 70 -7.42 21.31 -7.34
CA THR A 70 -8.29 20.17 -7.69
C THR A 70 -7.52 19.08 -8.44
N VAL A 71 -6.72 19.45 -9.45
CA VAL A 71 -5.87 18.51 -10.20
C VAL A 71 -4.91 17.81 -9.26
N LYS A 72 -4.22 18.54 -8.38
CA LYS A 72 -3.31 17.96 -7.40
C LYS A 72 -4.03 17.01 -6.44
N SER A 73 -5.20 17.37 -5.95
CA SER A 73 -6.00 16.51 -5.07
C SER A 73 -6.42 15.20 -5.74
N VAL A 74 -6.82 15.26 -7.02
CA VAL A 74 -7.18 14.07 -7.80
C VAL A 74 -5.95 13.19 -8.07
N GLU A 75 -4.82 13.81 -8.44
CA GLU A 75 -3.56 13.10 -8.65
C GLU A 75 -3.08 12.42 -7.36
N ASP A 76 -3.15 13.10 -6.22
CA ASP A 76 -2.81 12.53 -4.91
C ASP A 76 -3.69 11.35 -4.54
N LYS A 77 -4.99 11.40 -4.82
CA LYS A 77 -5.90 10.29 -4.60
C LYS A 77 -5.59 9.11 -5.51
N THR A 78 -5.38 9.33 -6.81
CA THR A 78 -5.13 8.27 -7.80
C THR A 78 -3.75 7.61 -7.65
N SER A 79 -2.77 8.29 -7.05
CA SER A 79 -1.42 7.74 -6.81
C SER A 79 -1.21 7.20 -5.39
N ARG A 80 -2.19 7.32 -4.50
CA ARG A 80 -2.04 6.98 -3.08
C ARG A 80 -1.72 5.51 -2.85
N GLY A 81 -2.43 4.63 -3.54
CA GLY A 81 -2.21 3.19 -3.46
C GLY A 81 -0.84 2.79 -3.99
N ALA A 82 -0.43 3.33 -5.14
CA ALA A 82 0.88 3.07 -5.73
C ALA A 82 2.03 3.49 -4.79
N ARG A 83 1.95 4.70 -4.22
CA ARG A 83 2.95 5.18 -3.24
C ARG A 83 3.01 4.32 -1.97
N ALA A 84 1.84 3.84 -1.49
CA ALA A 84 1.80 2.96 -0.34
C ALA A 84 2.40 1.58 -0.64
N LEU A 85 2.20 1.04 -1.85
CA LEU A 85 2.85 -0.19 -2.32
C LEU A 85 4.36 -0.04 -2.32
N ASP A 86 4.91 1.02 -2.96
CA ASP A 86 6.35 1.27 -3.04
C ASP A 86 6.98 1.39 -1.66
N SER A 87 6.40 2.22 -0.78
CA SER A 87 6.87 2.38 0.59
C SER A 87 6.81 1.08 1.39
N SER A 88 5.77 0.26 1.18
CA SER A 88 5.64 -1.03 1.86
C SER A 88 6.64 -2.05 1.35
N MET A 89 6.88 -2.09 0.04
CA MET A 89 7.89 -2.96 -0.56
C MET A 89 9.30 -2.64 -0.06
N ASP A 90 9.64 -1.37 0.05
CA ASP A 90 10.97 -0.95 0.54
C ASP A 90 11.15 -1.27 2.03
N ALA A 91 10.12 -1.06 2.86
CA ALA A 91 10.16 -1.43 4.27
C ALA A 91 10.33 -2.95 4.47
N ILE A 92 9.65 -3.77 3.66
CA ILE A 92 9.79 -5.23 3.71
C ILE A 92 11.20 -5.66 3.26
N LYS A 93 11.76 -5.06 2.21
CA LYS A 93 13.17 -5.32 1.80
C LYS A 93 14.15 -5.02 2.93
N GLN A 94 13.95 -3.90 3.62
CA GLN A 94 14.78 -3.53 4.78
C GLN A 94 14.63 -4.54 5.91
N ALA A 95 13.42 -4.99 6.22
CA ALA A 95 13.17 -6.01 7.25
C ALA A 95 13.82 -7.35 6.89
N VAL A 96 13.80 -7.77 5.62
CA VAL A 96 14.52 -8.96 5.13
C VAL A 96 16.03 -8.79 5.29
N ALA A 97 16.58 -7.62 5.00
CA ALA A 97 18.00 -7.33 5.20
C ALA A 97 18.39 -7.39 6.69
N VAL A 98 17.54 -6.86 7.57
CA VAL A 98 17.75 -6.94 9.03
C VAL A 98 17.68 -8.38 9.54
N LEU A 99 16.78 -9.22 9.01
CA LEU A 99 16.72 -10.64 9.35
C LEU A 99 18.07 -11.34 9.09
N ASN A 100 18.71 -11.04 7.97
CA ASN A 100 19.99 -11.64 7.58
C ASN A 100 21.22 -10.98 8.25
N SER A 101 21.04 -9.89 8.99
CA SER A 101 22.15 -9.19 9.65
C SER A 101 22.60 -9.91 10.92
N PRO A 102 23.89 -9.78 11.31
CA PRO A 102 24.42 -10.40 12.53
C PRO A 102 23.97 -9.70 13.83
N THR A 103 23.15 -8.65 13.74
CA THR A 103 22.66 -7.91 14.90
C THR A 103 21.79 -8.79 15.79
N LEU A 104 21.92 -8.63 17.09
CA LEU A 104 21.06 -9.35 18.05
C LEU A 104 19.58 -8.94 17.91
N PRO A 105 18.65 -9.86 18.19
CA PRO A 105 17.22 -9.53 18.17
C PRO A 105 16.89 -8.52 19.28
N VAL A 106 15.97 -7.60 18.98
CA VAL A 106 15.54 -6.54 19.91
C VAL A 106 14.61 -7.08 21.01
N LYS A 107 13.91 -8.17 20.72
CA LYS A 107 12.98 -8.85 21.65
C LYS A 107 13.22 -10.35 21.62
N GLU A 108 12.76 -11.03 22.68
CA GLU A 108 12.66 -12.48 22.67
C GLU A 108 11.37 -12.95 22.02
N ALA A 109 11.37 -14.14 21.44
CA ALA A 109 10.19 -14.78 20.87
C ALA A 109 10.28 -16.30 21.04
N THR A 110 9.12 -16.92 21.20
CA THR A 110 8.95 -18.37 21.24
C THR A 110 8.56 -18.89 19.85
N PRO A 111 8.68 -20.22 19.60
CA PRO A 111 8.13 -20.82 18.37
C PRO A 111 6.63 -20.56 18.19
N GLU A 112 5.85 -20.53 19.27
CA GLU A 112 4.43 -20.21 19.28
C GLU A 112 4.17 -18.77 18.84
N ASP A 113 4.97 -17.82 19.30
CA ASP A 113 4.88 -16.43 18.87
C ASP A 113 5.15 -16.30 17.37
N LEU A 114 6.11 -17.07 16.85
CA LEU A 114 6.39 -17.11 15.43
C LEU A 114 5.20 -17.66 14.64
N ILE A 115 4.62 -18.79 15.06
CA ILE A 115 3.43 -19.36 14.44
C ILE A 115 2.26 -18.36 14.50
N ARG A 116 2.04 -17.72 15.65
CA ARG A 116 0.98 -16.71 15.82
C ARG A 116 1.15 -15.53 14.89
N SER A 117 2.38 -15.07 14.67
CA SER A 117 2.69 -13.94 13.79
C SER A 117 2.42 -14.21 12.30
N THR A 118 2.20 -15.47 11.90
CA THR A 118 1.81 -15.81 10.51
C THR A 118 0.35 -15.47 10.19
N LYS A 119 -0.55 -15.46 11.19
CA LYS A 119 -1.99 -15.19 10.99
C LYS A 119 -2.25 -13.80 10.40
N PRO A 120 -1.65 -12.70 10.91
CA PRO A 120 -1.78 -11.37 10.31
C PRO A 120 -1.29 -11.32 8.86
N VAL A 121 -0.23 -12.08 8.51
CA VAL A 121 0.28 -12.12 7.12
C VAL A 121 -0.73 -12.79 6.19
N THR A 122 -1.36 -13.87 6.62
CA THR A 122 -2.42 -14.55 5.84
C THR A 122 -3.61 -13.62 5.61
N LEU A 123 -4.06 -12.89 6.66
CA LEU A 123 -5.13 -11.91 6.54
C LEU A 123 -4.75 -10.76 5.59
N ALA A 124 -3.55 -10.23 5.73
CA ALA A 124 -3.04 -9.17 4.86
C ALA A 124 -2.96 -9.63 3.39
N THR A 125 -2.53 -10.87 3.15
CA THR A 125 -2.50 -11.47 1.80
C THR A 125 -3.89 -11.45 1.16
N ALA A 126 -4.92 -11.89 1.86
CA ALA A 126 -6.30 -11.86 1.36
C ALA A 126 -6.77 -10.42 1.05
N LYS A 127 -6.45 -9.46 1.93
CA LYS A 127 -6.78 -8.05 1.74
C LYS A 127 -6.07 -7.43 0.55
N VAL A 128 -4.79 -7.73 0.34
CA VAL A 128 -4.00 -7.27 -0.81
C VAL A 128 -4.58 -7.79 -2.12
N VAL A 129 -4.96 -9.07 -2.19
CA VAL A 129 -5.60 -9.66 -3.39
C VAL A 129 -6.94 -8.99 -3.67
N ALA A 130 -7.78 -8.80 -2.65
CA ALA A 130 -9.08 -8.14 -2.80
C ALA A 130 -8.91 -6.69 -3.29
N ALA A 131 -8.02 -5.92 -2.67
CA ALA A 131 -7.72 -4.55 -3.04
C ALA A 131 -7.13 -4.43 -4.46
N GLY A 132 -6.20 -5.33 -4.83
CA GLY A 132 -5.62 -5.36 -6.17
C GLY A 132 -6.65 -5.69 -7.26
N ASN A 133 -7.65 -6.52 -6.96
CA ASN A 133 -8.74 -6.85 -7.88
C ASN A 133 -9.76 -5.72 -8.02
N SER A 134 -10.04 -4.96 -6.94
CA SER A 134 -10.94 -3.82 -6.95
C SER A 134 -10.34 -2.59 -7.63
N GLY A 135 -9.02 -2.41 -7.57
CA GLY A 135 -8.33 -1.23 -8.06
C GLY A 135 -8.51 0.03 -7.19
N ASN A 136 -9.25 -0.06 -6.07
CA ASN A 136 -9.49 1.07 -5.18
C ASN A 136 -8.19 1.49 -4.48
N GLN A 137 -7.80 2.75 -4.67
CA GLN A 137 -6.51 3.28 -4.17
C GLN A 137 -6.43 3.34 -2.64
N GLU A 138 -7.56 3.57 -1.96
CA GLU A 138 -7.61 3.59 -0.49
C GLU A 138 -7.50 2.19 0.09
N ASP A 139 -8.22 1.22 -0.49
CA ASP A 139 -8.13 -0.18 -0.09
C ASP A 139 -6.72 -0.75 -0.31
N ILE A 140 -6.10 -0.39 -1.44
CA ILE A 140 -4.72 -0.77 -1.77
C ILE A 140 -3.75 -0.19 -0.75
N ALA A 141 -3.86 1.10 -0.42
CA ALA A 141 -3.02 1.74 0.58
C ALA A 141 -3.19 1.10 1.97
N ALA A 142 -4.42 0.83 2.37
CA ALA A 142 -4.72 0.17 3.64
C ALA A 142 -4.16 -1.27 3.68
N ALA A 143 -4.37 -2.06 2.63
CA ALA A 143 -3.90 -3.44 2.53
C ALA A 143 -2.36 -3.52 2.47
N ALA A 144 -1.70 -2.61 1.72
CA ALA A 144 -0.24 -2.53 1.65
C ALA A 144 0.38 -2.20 3.01
N ASN A 145 -0.18 -1.23 3.75
CA ASN A 145 0.26 -0.88 5.10
C ASN A 145 0.03 -2.03 6.10
N MET A 146 -1.12 -2.70 6.03
CA MET A 146 -1.39 -3.89 6.85
C MET A 146 -0.34 -4.98 6.57
N GLY A 147 -0.06 -5.26 5.29
CA GLY A 147 0.93 -6.23 4.88
C GLY A 147 2.33 -5.89 5.34
N ARG A 148 2.75 -4.62 5.18
CA ARG A 148 4.03 -4.14 5.69
C ARG A 148 4.17 -4.43 7.19
N ASN A 149 3.19 -4.05 7.98
CA ASN A 149 3.24 -4.23 9.43
C ASN A 149 3.28 -5.72 9.81
N ALA A 150 2.43 -6.54 9.19
CA ALA A 150 2.38 -7.98 9.45
C ALA A 150 3.69 -8.68 9.09
N VAL A 151 4.27 -8.38 7.92
CA VAL A 151 5.50 -9.03 7.45
C VAL A 151 6.71 -8.54 8.24
N THR A 152 6.83 -7.25 8.56
CA THR A 152 7.94 -6.75 9.36
C THR A 152 7.92 -7.31 10.79
N GLU A 153 6.74 -7.47 11.39
CA GLU A 153 6.58 -8.15 12.69
C GLU A 153 6.94 -9.63 12.59
N LEU A 154 6.47 -10.33 11.56
CA LEU A 154 6.83 -11.72 11.31
C LEU A 154 8.36 -11.90 11.22
N LEU A 155 9.05 -11.06 10.44
CA LEU A 155 10.51 -11.16 10.26
C LEU A 155 11.27 -10.83 11.55
N THR A 156 10.79 -9.87 12.33
CA THR A 156 11.35 -9.54 13.65
C THR A 156 11.21 -10.71 14.61
N THR A 157 10.03 -11.32 14.66
CA THR A 157 9.74 -12.50 15.48
C THR A 157 10.55 -13.72 15.04
N CYS A 158 10.69 -13.90 13.70
CA CYS A 158 11.50 -14.94 13.09
C CYS A 158 12.97 -14.84 13.53
N LYS A 159 13.56 -13.64 13.49
CA LYS A 159 14.93 -13.40 13.97
C LYS A 159 15.08 -13.72 15.44
N ALA A 160 14.13 -13.33 16.27
CA ALA A 160 14.13 -13.56 17.70
C ALA A 160 14.01 -15.05 18.05
N ALA A 161 13.09 -15.77 17.40
CA ALA A 161 12.90 -17.21 17.60
C ALA A 161 14.12 -18.00 17.10
N ALA A 162 14.67 -17.65 15.92
CA ALA A 162 15.85 -18.30 15.38
C ALA A 162 17.10 -18.16 16.28
N ALA A 163 17.21 -17.07 17.03
CA ALA A 163 18.33 -16.87 17.97
C ALA A 163 18.35 -17.89 19.12
N LYS A 164 17.21 -18.52 19.43
CA LYS A 164 17.06 -19.54 20.46
C LYS A 164 17.13 -20.98 19.92
N ALA A 165 17.40 -21.17 18.62
CA ALA A 165 17.50 -22.48 18.01
C ALA A 165 18.67 -23.27 18.63
N GLU A 166 18.42 -24.54 18.96
CA GLU A 166 19.42 -25.45 19.54
C GLU A 166 20.52 -25.81 18.54
N THR A 167 20.18 -25.87 17.26
CA THR A 167 21.13 -26.21 16.18
C THR A 167 21.18 -25.11 15.13
N GLU A 168 22.32 -25.02 14.45
CA GLU A 168 22.50 -24.05 13.36
C GLU A 168 21.62 -24.39 12.14
N ASP A 169 21.37 -25.65 11.89
CA ASP A 169 20.50 -26.10 10.78
C ASP A 169 19.06 -25.62 10.98
N VAL A 170 18.51 -25.77 12.20
CA VAL A 170 17.15 -25.30 12.53
C VAL A 170 17.10 -23.78 12.49
N ARG A 171 18.13 -23.08 12.98
CA ARG A 171 18.25 -21.63 12.88
C ARG A 171 18.19 -21.17 11.42
N ASN A 172 19.01 -21.77 10.59
CA ASN A 172 19.10 -21.44 9.16
C ASN A 172 17.78 -21.74 8.43
N ALA A 173 17.12 -22.86 8.75
CA ALA A 173 15.83 -23.20 8.15
C ALA A 173 14.76 -22.12 8.45
N VAL A 174 14.68 -21.64 9.69
CA VAL A 174 13.74 -20.57 10.07
C VAL A 174 14.07 -19.25 9.39
N VAL A 175 15.35 -18.86 9.35
CA VAL A 175 15.78 -17.60 8.69
C VAL A 175 15.51 -17.65 7.19
N VAL A 176 15.78 -18.78 6.53
CA VAL A 176 15.51 -18.97 5.09
C VAL A 176 14.01 -18.90 4.82
N ALA A 177 13.18 -19.62 5.57
CA ALA A 177 11.73 -19.61 5.39
C ALA A 177 11.11 -18.24 5.67
N GLY A 178 11.62 -17.50 6.68
CA GLY A 178 11.23 -16.12 6.97
C GLY A 178 11.56 -15.19 5.81
N ARG A 179 12.79 -15.26 5.30
CA ARG A 179 13.23 -14.48 4.13
C ARG A 179 12.38 -14.76 2.89
N GLU A 180 12.10 -16.02 2.61
CA GLU A 180 11.26 -16.41 1.49
C GLU A 180 9.84 -15.88 1.63
N SER A 181 9.26 -15.93 2.84
CA SER A 181 7.94 -15.37 3.14
C SER A 181 7.90 -13.85 2.87
N GLY A 182 8.89 -13.11 3.36
CA GLY A 182 8.99 -11.66 3.11
C GLY A 182 9.18 -11.34 1.63
N THR A 183 10.03 -12.09 0.93
CA THR A 183 10.28 -11.91 -0.51
C THR A 183 9.05 -12.24 -1.35
N ALA A 184 8.34 -13.33 -1.02
CA ALA A 184 7.11 -13.71 -1.71
C ALA A 184 6.01 -12.64 -1.53
N PHE A 185 5.85 -12.11 -0.31
CA PHE A 185 4.90 -11.03 -0.05
C PHE A 185 5.26 -9.76 -0.82
N ASN A 186 6.54 -9.38 -0.85
CA ASN A 186 7.02 -8.24 -1.62
C ASN A 186 6.74 -8.41 -3.12
N SER A 187 6.94 -9.61 -3.67
CA SER A 187 6.61 -9.94 -5.06
C SER A 187 5.11 -9.85 -5.33
N MET A 188 4.27 -10.21 -4.36
CA MET A 188 2.81 -10.05 -4.47
C MET A 188 2.41 -8.57 -4.53
N LEU A 189 3.02 -7.70 -3.72
CA LEU A 189 2.78 -6.25 -3.81
C LEU A 189 3.19 -5.69 -5.17
N ALA A 190 4.31 -6.15 -5.73
CA ALA A 190 4.72 -5.78 -7.09
C ALA A 190 3.71 -6.24 -8.15
N GLN A 191 3.08 -7.41 -7.97
CA GLN A 191 1.99 -7.85 -8.86
C GLN A 191 0.75 -6.96 -8.78
N VAL A 192 0.39 -6.45 -7.60
CA VAL A 192 -0.67 -5.43 -7.48
C VAL A 192 -0.33 -4.21 -8.32
N HIS A 193 0.91 -3.73 -8.26
CA HIS A 193 1.36 -2.59 -9.06
C HIS A 193 1.19 -2.83 -10.58
N ILE A 194 1.51 -4.04 -11.04
CA ILE A 194 1.33 -4.46 -12.45
C ILE A 194 -0.16 -4.50 -12.83
N VAL A 195 -1.03 -4.99 -11.94
CA VAL A 195 -2.49 -5.01 -12.16
C VAL A 195 -3.05 -3.61 -12.26
N LEU A 196 -2.60 -2.69 -11.40
CA LEU A 196 -3.04 -1.28 -11.42
C LEU A 196 -2.70 -0.55 -12.72
N GLN A 197 -1.52 -0.81 -13.27
CA GLN A 197 -1.11 -0.18 -14.54
C GLN A 197 -2.00 -0.61 -15.72
N LYS A 198 -2.39 -1.88 -15.77
CA LYS A 198 -3.25 -2.42 -16.83
C LYS A 198 -3.98 -3.67 -16.31
N PRO A 199 -5.22 -3.54 -15.83
CA PRO A 199 -5.98 -4.67 -15.30
C PRO A 199 -6.42 -5.61 -16.43
N THR A 200 -5.75 -6.75 -16.55
CA THR A 200 -6.10 -7.84 -17.47
C THR A 200 -6.37 -9.12 -16.69
N PRO A 201 -7.18 -10.07 -17.21
CA PRO A 201 -7.41 -11.35 -16.54
C PRO A 201 -6.12 -12.08 -16.19
N ASP A 202 -5.15 -12.11 -17.10
CA ASP A 202 -3.85 -12.78 -16.88
C ASP A 202 -3.06 -12.16 -15.72
N LYS A 203 -3.05 -10.81 -15.61
CA LYS A 203 -2.38 -10.12 -14.52
C LYS A 203 -3.06 -10.36 -13.18
N LYS A 204 -4.40 -10.40 -13.15
CA LYS A 204 -5.17 -10.77 -11.97
C LYS A 204 -4.90 -12.22 -11.56
N GLN A 205 -4.78 -13.13 -12.53
CA GLN A 205 -4.38 -14.52 -12.26
C GLN A 205 -2.95 -14.60 -11.73
N GLY A 206 -2.03 -13.77 -12.23
CA GLY A 206 -0.68 -13.61 -11.69
C GLY A 206 -0.68 -13.18 -10.22
N LEU A 207 -1.58 -12.28 -9.83
CA LEU A 207 -1.74 -11.86 -8.42
C LEU A 207 -2.23 -13.03 -7.55
N VAL A 208 -3.16 -13.85 -8.05
CA VAL A 208 -3.62 -15.07 -7.34
C VAL A 208 -2.47 -16.07 -7.20
N ALA A 209 -1.66 -16.27 -8.24
CA ALA A 209 -0.49 -17.15 -8.16
C ALA A 209 0.55 -16.63 -7.14
N ALA A 210 0.79 -15.32 -7.10
CA ALA A 210 1.68 -14.71 -6.11
C ALA A 210 1.15 -14.90 -4.67
N SER A 211 -0.16 -14.79 -4.45
CA SER A 211 -0.76 -15.03 -3.13
C SER A 211 -0.61 -16.48 -2.65
N ARG A 212 -0.74 -17.44 -3.57
CA ARG A 212 -0.47 -18.87 -3.26
C ARG A 212 0.98 -19.08 -2.85
N LYS A 213 1.92 -18.44 -3.57
CA LYS A 213 3.34 -18.51 -3.20
C LYS A 213 3.60 -17.98 -1.79
N VAL A 214 2.93 -16.90 -1.38
CA VAL A 214 3.00 -16.39 0.00
C VAL A 214 2.50 -17.46 0.98
N ALA A 215 1.34 -18.08 0.71
CA ALA A 215 0.78 -19.12 1.56
C ALA A 215 1.73 -20.31 1.71
N ASP A 216 2.36 -20.77 0.61
CA ASP A 216 3.33 -21.86 0.62
C ASP A 216 4.56 -21.52 1.48
N CYS A 217 5.12 -20.30 1.32
CA CYS A 217 6.28 -19.87 2.10
C CYS A 217 5.93 -19.72 3.59
N VAL A 218 4.76 -19.19 3.92
CA VAL A 218 4.27 -19.08 5.31
C VAL A 218 4.05 -20.47 5.90
N GLY A 219 3.51 -21.42 5.13
CA GLY A 219 3.37 -22.81 5.56
C GLY A 219 4.71 -23.51 5.83
N ALA A 220 5.73 -23.23 5.00
CA ALA A 220 7.09 -23.71 5.23
C ALA A 220 7.70 -23.10 6.51
N LEU A 221 7.43 -21.81 6.77
CA LEU A 221 7.88 -21.14 7.98
C LEU A 221 7.24 -21.76 9.25
N VAL A 222 5.95 -22.07 9.21
CA VAL A 222 5.27 -22.77 10.33
C VAL A 222 5.95 -24.10 10.63
N LYS A 223 6.24 -24.92 9.61
CA LYS A 223 6.96 -26.18 9.80
C LYS A 223 8.36 -25.98 10.39
N SER A 224 9.09 -24.95 9.94
CA SER A 224 10.39 -24.62 10.52
C SER A 224 10.28 -24.14 11.97
N ALA A 225 9.19 -23.43 12.32
CA ALA A 225 8.91 -23.00 13.69
C ALA A 225 8.55 -24.19 14.59
N GLU A 226 7.85 -25.18 14.07
CA GLU A 226 7.58 -26.43 14.80
C GLU A 226 8.90 -27.19 15.12
N ALA A 227 9.85 -27.19 14.19
CA ALA A 227 11.15 -27.80 14.41
C ALA A 227 11.99 -27.08 15.50
N LEU A 228 11.71 -25.79 15.79
CA LEU A 228 12.33 -25.06 16.91
C LEU A 228 11.90 -25.58 18.29
N LYS A 229 10.76 -26.29 18.37
CA LYS A 229 10.24 -26.80 19.66
C LYS A 229 11.07 -27.94 20.23
N GLY A 230 11.93 -28.57 19.42
CA GLY A 230 12.71 -29.73 19.83
C GLY A 230 11.91 -31.02 19.98
N SER A 231 12.60 -32.11 20.35
CA SER A 231 11.97 -33.43 20.52
C SER A 231 11.19 -33.55 21.85
N ASP A 232 11.47 -32.69 22.81
CA ASP A 232 10.89 -32.73 24.17
C ASP A 232 9.72 -31.73 24.35
N TRP A 233 9.32 -31.05 23.26
CA TRP A 233 8.23 -30.10 23.34
C TRP A 233 6.88 -30.83 23.45
N VAL A 234 6.19 -30.60 24.54
CA VAL A 234 4.82 -31.05 24.78
C VAL A 234 3.89 -29.86 24.59
N ASN A 235 2.84 -30.03 23.78
CA ASN A 235 1.86 -28.96 23.55
C ASN A 235 1.12 -28.65 24.86
N PRO A 236 1.29 -27.46 25.46
CA PRO A 236 0.63 -27.14 26.72
C PRO A 236 -0.89 -26.99 26.59
N GLU A 237 -1.42 -26.87 25.35
CA GLU A 237 -2.86 -26.82 25.07
C GLU A 237 -3.42 -28.20 24.66
N ASP A 238 -2.61 -29.27 24.66
CA ASP A 238 -3.07 -30.62 24.41
C ASP A 238 -3.92 -31.10 25.59
N PRO A 239 -5.16 -31.58 25.37
CA PRO A 239 -6.02 -32.07 26.44
C PRO A 239 -5.40 -33.17 27.29
N ASN A 240 -4.53 -34.00 26.71
CA ASN A 240 -3.83 -35.05 27.46
C ASN A 240 -2.78 -34.49 28.40
N VAL A 241 -2.07 -33.42 27.99
CA VAL A 241 -1.07 -32.73 28.81
C VAL A 241 -1.73 -31.98 29.95
N ILE A 242 -2.88 -31.34 29.68
CA ILE A 242 -3.67 -30.68 30.72
C ILE A 242 -4.13 -31.71 31.77
N ALA A 243 -4.61 -32.88 31.34
CA ALA A 243 -5.06 -33.95 32.22
C ALA A 243 -3.93 -34.55 33.06
N GLU A 244 -2.70 -34.63 32.54
CA GLU A 244 -1.53 -35.12 33.27
C GLU A 244 -1.01 -34.11 34.31
N ASN A 245 -1.19 -32.81 34.10
CA ASN A 245 -0.75 -31.75 35.04
C ASN A 245 -1.78 -31.48 36.14
N GLU A 246 -3.01 -31.96 36.04
CA GLU A 246 -4.08 -31.81 37.04
C GLU A 246 -4.20 -33.03 38.00
N LEU A 247 -3.40 -34.07 37.80
CA LEU A 247 -3.30 -35.25 38.67
C LEU A 247 -2.11 -35.16 39.64
#